data_a59a6b80ab50df05a4a77b456694a4c0
#
_entry.id   a59a6b80ab50df05a4a77b456694a4c0
#
_cell.length_a   1.000
_cell.length_b   1.000
_cell.length_c   1.000
_cell.angle_alpha   90.00
_cell.angle_beta   90.00
_cell.angle_gamma   90.00
#
_symmetry.space_group_name_H-M   'P 1'
#
loop_
_entity.id
_entity.type
_entity.pdbx_description
1 polymer ?
#
loop_
_entity_poly.entity_id
_entity_poly.type
_entity_poly.pdbx_seq_one_letter_code
_entity_poly.pdbx_strand_id
1 'polypeptide(L)'
;MKEKLAFYRPAAAAFLTMMAMAVTTSTLSFFVEPMCVQLGVGRGSVSLIFSLMTVSCALTNPALGQLAGKKGVRGILIFGGIWGCGSLLLLSRAEQLWMIYLAGFLLGFFGTNSIGLCSNVIVQSAYDHRQASAVLGVVMSGSGVGGMIFNLIIPAVMAGATWQKAMVVLALCWLAVLLLSALLLGRESPMEQRQHAPGMGLGMTRAEALKSPKFYLLALVSIAITFACGVQQQQPSLLGAYGFAGSAVSLMLSVQTAVLALGKIGQGILYGRLGVRRGGCTMLMVFAAAFLILLVPDLSWPGMILMALGLGINTTLMPLVARQLFGTREYAAIWGLLVTAGSIGTIVANPLWGGVFDVTGSYTPALILVPVLLIAAAWTLNRLLKEKR
;
A
#
# COMPACT_ATOMS: atom_id res chain seq x y z
N MET A 1 -28.72 14.50 11.07
CA MET A 1 -27.45 15.08 10.61
C MET A 1 -26.26 14.57 11.44
N LYS A 2 -26.35 14.52 12.77
CA LYS A 2 -25.28 14.01 13.66
C LYS A 2 -24.91 12.53 13.40
N GLU A 3 -25.88 11.64 13.17
CA GLU A 3 -25.63 10.22 12.89
C GLU A 3 -24.92 10.00 11.54
N LYS A 4 -25.32 10.72 10.48
CA LYS A 4 -24.62 10.67 9.19
C LYS A 4 -23.18 11.16 9.32
N LEU A 5 -22.95 12.22 10.07
CA LEU A 5 -21.59 12.75 10.32
C LEU A 5 -20.74 11.74 11.08
N ALA A 6 -21.31 11.07 12.10
CA ALA A 6 -20.62 10.02 12.85
C ALA A 6 -20.23 8.82 11.96
N PHE A 7 -21.07 8.47 10.97
CA PHE A 7 -20.78 7.42 10.00
C PHE A 7 -19.62 7.77 9.06
N TYR A 8 -19.56 9.00 8.52
CA TYR A 8 -18.55 9.36 7.53
C TYR A 8 -17.21 9.81 8.14
N ARG A 9 -17.16 10.23 9.40
CA ARG A 9 -15.93 10.71 10.06
C ARG A 9 -14.76 9.71 10.01
N PRO A 10 -14.93 8.43 10.36
CA PRO A 10 -13.84 7.46 10.28
C PRO A 10 -13.37 7.24 8.83
N ALA A 11 -14.30 7.18 7.86
CA ALA A 11 -13.94 7.03 6.45
C ALA A 11 -13.14 8.25 5.93
N ALA A 12 -13.57 9.46 6.28
CA ALA A 12 -12.86 10.69 5.91
C ALA A 12 -11.46 10.74 6.53
N ALA A 13 -11.34 10.37 7.81
CA ALA A 13 -10.04 10.30 8.49
C ALA A 13 -9.11 9.27 7.83
N ALA A 14 -9.61 8.07 7.55
CA ALA A 14 -8.84 7.03 6.88
C ALA A 14 -8.46 7.43 5.43
N PHE A 15 -9.34 8.13 4.71
CA PHE A 15 -9.08 8.66 3.37
C PHE A 15 -7.96 9.70 3.39
N LEU A 16 -8.02 10.67 4.31
CA LEU A 16 -6.93 11.65 4.50
C LEU A 16 -5.61 10.97 4.86
N THR A 17 -5.65 9.96 5.73
CA THR A 17 -4.47 9.15 6.06
C THR A 17 -3.88 8.53 4.78
N MET A 18 -4.72 7.95 3.91
CA MET A 18 -4.26 7.39 2.63
C MET A 18 -3.79 8.46 1.63
N MET A 19 -4.31 9.69 1.67
CA MET A 19 -3.74 10.78 0.86
C MET A 19 -2.28 11.05 1.22
N ALA A 20 -1.91 11.02 2.51
CA ALA A 20 -0.53 11.18 2.93
C ALA A 20 0.38 10.04 2.42
N MET A 21 -0.15 8.84 2.15
CA MET A 21 0.61 7.73 1.55
C MET A 21 1.23 8.09 0.20
N ALA A 22 0.61 8.99 -0.56
CA ALA A 22 1.12 9.44 -1.85
C ALA A 22 2.49 10.12 -1.76
N VAL A 23 2.80 10.73 -0.63
CA VAL A 23 4.12 11.35 -0.38
C VAL A 23 5.23 10.32 -0.61
N THR A 24 5.08 9.13 -0.04
CA THR A 24 6.12 8.09 -0.09
C THR A 24 6.01 7.17 -1.31
N THR A 25 4.83 7.06 -1.90
CA THR A 25 4.62 6.13 -3.04
C THR A 25 4.83 6.79 -4.41
N SER A 26 4.64 8.10 -4.54
CA SER A 26 4.80 8.79 -5.82
C SER A 26 5.58 10.11 -5.72
N THR A 27 5.26 10.96 -4.75
CA THR A 27 5.80 12.33 -4.72
C THR A 27 7.28 12.38 -4.39
N LEU A 28 7.77 11.49 -3.53
CA LEU A 28 9.18 11.43 -3.15
C LEU A 28 10.10 11.14 -4.34
N SER A 29 9.61 10.48 -5.40
CA SER A 29 10.38 10.20 -6.61
C SER A 29 10.84 11.45 -7.37
N PHE A 30 10.13 12.57 -7.28
CA PHE A 30 10.52 13.83 -7.90
C PHE A 30 11.83 14.41 -7.32
N PHE A 31 12.19 14.01 -6.12
CA PHE A 31 13.40 14.49 -5.44
C PHE A 31 14.65 13.65 -5.77
N VAL A 32 14.49 12.49 -6.39
CA VAL A 32 15.63 11.60 -6.70
C VAL A 32 16.64 12.30 -7.61
N GLU A 33 16.19 12.91 -8.70
CA GLU A 33 17.07 13.59 -9.65
C GLU A 33 17.83 14.76 -9.03
N PRO A 34 17.17 15.73 -8.35
CA PRO A 34 17.86 16.81 -7.65
C PRO A 34 18.90 16.32 -6.63
N MET A 35 18.60 15.25 -5.90
CA MET A 35 19.52 14.65 -4.94
C MET A 35 20.73 14.03 -5.65
N CYS A 36 20.53 13.34 -6.78
CA CYS A 36 21.61 12.79 -7.59
C CYS A 36 22.57 13.88 -8.07
N VAL A 37 22.02 14.98 -8.59
CA VAL A 37 22.80 16.11 -9.08
C VAL A 37 23.61 16.76 -7.95
N GLN A 38 22.98 17.01 -6.80
CA GLN A 38 23.66 17.66 -5.66
C GLN A 38 24.77 16.79 -5.08
N LEU A 39 24.56 15.47 -4.97
CA LEU A 39 25.52 14.55 -4.32
C LEU A 39 26.54 13.96 -5.31
N GLY A 40 26.36 14.17 -6.61
CA GLY A 40 27.24 13.58 -7.63
C GLY A 40 27.17 12.05 -7.69
N VAL A 41 26.00 11.44 -7.35
CA VAL A 41 25.82 9.99 -7.28
C VAL A 41 24.78 9.50 -8.27
N GLY A 42 24.84 8.22 -8.61
CA GLY A 42 23.87 7.60 -9.52
C GLY A 42 22.48 7.45 -8.92
N ARG A 43 21.46 7.39 -9.80
CA ARG A 43 20.05 7.22 -9.41
C ARG A 43 19.81 5.96 -8.58
N GLY A 44 20.52 4.85 -8.87
CA GLY A 44 20.41 3.61 -8.11
C GLY A 44 20.77 3.79 -6.64
N SER A 45 21.84 4.55 -6.34
CA SER A 45 22.27 4.84 -4.98
C SER A 45 21.21 5.63 -4.20
N VAL A 46 20.63 6.69 -4.79
CA VAL A 46 19.57 7.46 -4.14
C VAL A 46 18.29 6.63 -3.99
N SER A 47 17.95 5.81 -4.98
CA SER A 47 16.73 4.98 -4.95
C SER A 47 16.73 3.90 -3.87
N LEU A 48 17.89 3.55 -3.28
CA LEU A 48 17.97 2.67 -2.11
C LEU A 48 17.17 3.21 -0.89
N ILE A 49 16.84 4.51 -0.85
CA ILE A 49 15.95 5.09 0.16
C ILE A 49 14.61 4.34 0.23
N PHE A 50 14.02 3.97 -0.92
CA PHE A 50 12.75 3.26 -0.98
C PHE A 50 12.86 1.83 -0.45
N SER A 51 13.98 1.16 -0.71
CA SER A 51 14.24 -0.19 -0.19
C SER A 51 14.41 -0.16 1.32
N LEU A 52 15.20 0.77 1.86
CA LEU A 52 15.41 0.93 3.30
C LEU A 52 14.11 1.32 4.03
N MET A 53 13.29 2.16 3.41
CA MET A 53 11.96 2.50 3.91
C MET A 53 11.06 1.26 3.98
N THR A 54 11.07 0.40 2.97
CA THR A 54 10.28 -0.85 2.95
C THR A 54 10.77 -1.83 4.03
N VAL A 55 12.07 -2.01 4.17
CA VAL A 55 12.67 -2.87 5.20
C VAL A 55 12.28 -2.38 6.59
N SER A 56 12.41 -1.09 6.87
CA SER A 56 12.05 -0.52 8.18
C SER A 56 10.55 -0.64 8.48
N CYS A 57 9.67 -0.49 7.47
CA CYS A 57 8.25 -0.78 7.61
C CYS A 57 8.02 -2.25 8.01
N ALA A 58 8.68 -3.19 7.33
CA ALA A 58 8.53 -4.62 7.60
C ALA A 58 8.94 -4.97 9.06
N LEU A 59 10.01 -4.37 9.56
CA LEU A 59 10.50 -4.58 10.93
C LEU A 59 9.50 -4.05 11.98
N THR A 60 8.81 -2.94 11.70
CA THR A 60 7.97 -2.25 12.69
C THR A 60 6.49 -2.61 12.60
N ASN A 61 6.02 -3.18 11.48
CA ASN A 61 4.62 -3.59 11.30
C ASN A 61 4.03 -4.40 12.48
N PRO A 62 4.72 -5.44 13.02
CA PRO A 62 4.15 -6.25 14.10
C PRO A 62 3.99 -5.45 15.40
N ALA A 63 4.94 -4.56 15.69
CA ALA A 63 4.92 -3.73 16.89
C ALA A 63 3.82 -2.66 16.80
N LEU A 64 3.71 -2.00 15.63
CA LEU A 64 2.65 -1.03 15.38
C LEU A 64 1.26 -1.65 15.39
N GLY A 65 1.10 -2.85 14.84
CA GLY A 65 -0.16 -3.59 14.90
C GLY A 65 -0.63 -3.86 16.32
N GLN A 66 0.31 -4.25 17.21
CA GLN A 66 0.00 -4.44 18.65
C GLN A 66 -0.32 -3.12 19.34
N LEU A 67 0.45 -2.07 19.02
CA LEU A 67 0.26 -0.74 19.61
C LEU A 67 -1.11 -0.16 19.20
N ALA A 68 -1.51 -0.32 17.93
CA ALA A 68 -2.81 0.08 17.42
C ALA A 68 -3.96 -0.64 18.13
N GLY A 69 -3.80 -1.93 18.42
CA GLY A 69 -4.76 -2.71 19.18
C GLY A 69 -4.89 -2.27 20.64
N LYS A 70 -3.80 -1.82 21.29
CA LYS A 70 -3.80 -1.47 22.72
C LYS A 70 -4.10 0.01 22.99
N LYS A 71 -3.52 0.92 22.21
CA LYS A 71 -3.57 2.38 22.44
C LYS A 71 -4.47 3.14 21.44
N GLY A 72 -5.12 2.42 20.54
CA GLY A 72 -5.88 3.03 19.45
C GLY A 72 -5.02 3.65 18.35
N VAL A 73 -5.67 4.05 17.26
CA VAL A 73 -4.98 4.53 16.05
C VAL A 73 -4.65 6.03 16.07
N ARG A 74 -5.39 6.84 16.87
CA ARG A 74 -5.22 8.29 16.90
C ARG A 74 -3.82 8.71 17.34
N GLY A 75 -3.34 8.15 18.44
CA GLY A 75 -2.00 8.43 18.96
C GLY A 75 -0.90 8.03 17.98
N ILE A 76 -1.08 6.92 17.28
CA ILE A 76 -0.15 6.44 16.25
C ILE A 76 -0.10 7.39 15.06
N LEU A 77 -1.25 7.94 14.61
CA LEU A 77 -1.29 8.91 13.52
C LEU A 77 -0.61 10.22 13.88
N ILE A 78 -0.82 10.73 15.10
CA ILE A 78 -0.16 11.95 15.58
C ILE A 78 1.36 11.74 15.65
N PHE A 79 1.79 10.64 16.28
CA PHE A 79 3.20 10.32 16.40
C PHE A 79 3.84 10.04 15.03
N GLY A 80 3.17 9.28 14.16
CA GLY A 80 3.61 9.00 12.79
C GLY A 80 3.69 10.27 11.92
N GLY A 81 2.77 11.22 12.15
CA GLY A 81 2.80 12.54 11.52
C GLY A 81 4.04 13.35 11.91
N ILE A 82 4.30 13.46 13.21
CA ILE A 82 5.47 14.20 13.76
C ILE A 82 6.77 13.51 13.33
N TRP A 83 6.84 12.18 13.48
CA TRP A 83 8.01 11.37 13.11
C TRP A 83 8.33 11.45 11.62
N GLY A 84 7.32 11.28 10.76
CA GLY A 84 7.49 11.38 9.30
C GLY A 84 7.87 12.78 8.86
N CYS A 85 7.27 13.83 9.46
CA CYS A 85 7.67 15.21 9.24
C CYS A 85 9.14 15.42 9.60
N GLY A 86 9.57 14.97 10.78
CA GLY A 86 10.98 15.03 11.20
C GLY A 86 11.92 14.31 10.24
N SER A 87 11.51 13.13 9.74
CA SER A 87 12.30 12.36 8.76
C SER A 87 12.42 13.08 7.42
N LEU A 88 11.34 13.70 6.92
CA LEU A 88 11.37 14.52 5.69
C LEU A 88 12.18 15.82 5.87
N LEU A 89 12.13 16.45 7.05
CA LEU A 89 12.96 17.60 7.39
C LEU A 89 14.45 17.21 7.46
N LEU A 90 14.78 16.04 8.02
CA LEU A 90 16.13 15.49 7.98
C LEU A 90 16.58 15.28 6.53
N LEU A 91 15.72 14.72 5.68
CA LEU A 91 15.99 14.50 4.26
C LEU A 91 16.24 15.84 3.53
N SER A 92 15.52 16.92 3.89
CA SER A 92 15.74 18.25 3.30
C SER A 92 17.10 18.87 3.62
N ARG A 93 17.80 18.36 4.63
CA ARG A 93 19.16 18.78 5.05
C ARG A 93 20.24 17.77 4.64
N ALA A 94 19.91 16.81 3.78
CA ALA A 94 20.86 15.77 3.37
C ALA A 94 21.94 16.35 2.46
N GLU A 95 23.18 16.32 2.94
CA GLU A 95 24.39 16.69 2.22
C GLU A 95 25.24 15.47 1.88
N GLN A 96 24.91 14.30 2.41
CA GLN A 96 25.61 13.04 2.20
C GLN A 96 24.63 11.89 2.01
N LEU A 97 25.05 10.87 1.28
CA LEU A 97 24.21 9.72 0.90
C LEU A 97 23.68 8.95 2.12
N TRP A 98 24.48 8.77 3.18
CA TRP A 98 24.03 8.08 4.40
C TRP A 98 22.90 8.82 5.11
N MET A 99 22.81 10.15 5.01
CA MET A 99 21.71 10.93 5.57
C MET A 99 20.40 10.63 4.84
N ILE A 100 20.44 10.44 3.51
CA ILE A 100 19.29 10.00 2.71
C ILE A 100 18.82 8.63 3.17
N TYR A 101 19.75 7.71 3.40
CA TYR A 101 19.45 6.35 3.87
C TYR A 101 18.84 6.35 5.27
N LEU A 102 19.42 7.11 6.18
CA LEU A 102 18.90 7.28 7.54
C LEU A 102 17.50 7.88 7.52
N ALA A 103 17.30 8.98 6.76
CA ALA A 103 16.00 9.63 6.65
C ALA A 103 14.94 8.69 6.06
N GLY A 104 15.28 7.93 5.02
CA GLY A 104 14.40 6.92 4.43
C GLY A 104 14.04 5.81 5.41
N PHE A 105 15.03 5.28 6.12
CA PHE A 105 14.81 4.27 7.16
C PHE A 105 13.88 4.79 8.26
N LEU A 106 14.13 6.00 8.77
CA LEU A 106 13.30 6.64 9.78
C LEU A 106 11.88 6.91 9.25
N LEU A 107 11.74 7.39 8.02
CA LEU A 107 10.44 7.65 7.40
C LEU A 107 9.60 6.36 7.28
N GLY A 108 10.20 5.25 6.90
CA GLY A 108 9.56 3.94 6.87
C GLY A 108 9.21 3.43 8.26
N PHE A 109 10.13 3.59 9.23
CA PHE A 109 10.05 2.99 10.56
C PHE A 109 8.73 3.29 11.28
N PHE A 110 8.30 4.54 11.27
CA PHE A 110 7.06 4.94 11.93
C PHE A 110 6.15 5.78 11.03
N GLY A 111 6.71 6.62 10.16
CA GLY A 111 5.95 7.53 9.32
C GLY A 111 5.02 6.79 8.36
N THR A 112 5.57 6.20 7.32
CA THR A 112 4.82 5.49 6.27
C THR A 112 4.03 4.31 6.82
N ASN A 113 4.64 3.57 7.75
CA ASN A 113 4.04 2.37 8.33
C ASN A 113 2.75 2.68 9.10
N SER A 114 2.72 3.79 9.84
CA SER A 114 1.51 4.23 10.57
C SER A 114 0.31 4.48 9.64
N ILE A 115 0.54 4.98 8.43
CA ILE A 115 -0.50 5.29 7.46
C ILE A 115 -1.21 4.02 6.98
N GLY A 116 -0.45 3.08 6.43
CA GLY A 116 -1.01 1.87 5.83
C GLY A 116 -1.74 1.00 6.85
N LEU A 117 -1.20 0.88 8.06
CA LEU A 117 -1.81 0.10 9.12
C LEU A 117 -3.05 0.79 9.70
N CYS A 118 -2.95 2.07 10.06
CA CYS A 118 -4.05 2.77 10.73
C CYS A 118 -5.28 2.92 9.83
N SER A 119 -5.12 3.24 8.54
CA SER A 119 -6.25 3.38 7.62
C SER A 119 -7.06 2.09 7.51
N ASN A 120 -6.39 0.93 7.43
CA ASN A 120 -7.06 -0.37 7.44
C ASN A 120 -7.75 -0.66 8.76
N VAL A 121 -7.07 -0.42 9.88
CA VAL A 121 -7.64 -0.65 11.22
C VAL A 121 -8.86 0.23 11.45
N ILE A 122 -8.83 1.52 11.07
CA ILE A 122 -9.97 2.44 11.18
C ILE A 122 -11.19 1.88 10.44
N VAL A 123 -11.02 1.49 9.17
CA VAL A 123 -12.14 0.98 8.37
C VAL A 123 -12.69 -0.32 8.96
N GLN A 124 -11.80 -1.26 9.30
CA GLN A 124 -12.23 -2.57 9.79
C GLN A 124 -12.86 -2.52 11.19
N SER A 125 -12.54 -1.52 12.00
CA SER A 125 -13.13 -1.34 13.33
C SER A 125 -14.42 -0.51 13.31
N ALA A 126 -14.55 0.46 12.39
CA ALA A 126 -15.68 1.40 12.37
C ALA A 126 -16.91 0.86 11.62
N TYR A 127 -16.73 -0.05 10.65
CA TYR A 127 -17.80 -0.48 9.73
C TYR A 127 -18.07 -1.98 9.82
N ASP A 128 -19.32 -2.38 9.56
CA ASP A 128 -19.69 -3.78 9.44
C ASP A 128 -19.07 -4.42 8.21
N HIS A 129 -18.98 -5.75 8.19
CA HIS A 129 -18.26 -6.50 7.14
C HIS A 129 -18.71 -6.11 5.71
N ARG A 130 -20.01 -5.89 5.51
CA ARG A 130 -20.59 -5.54 4.20
C ARG A 130 -20.29 -4.09 3.80
N GLN A 131 -20.29 -3.17 4.76
CA GLN A 131 -19.97 -1.76 4.55
C GLN A 131 -18.46 -1.53 4.38
N ALA A 132 -17.65 -2.26 5.17
CA ALA A 132 -16.20 -2.13 5.18
C ALA A 132 -15.58 -2.33 3.80
N SER A 133 -16.12 -3.24 2.96
CA SER A 133 -15.57 -3.49 1.62
C SER A 133 -15.70 -2.28 0.70
N ALA A 134 -16.87 -1.65 0.66
CA ALA A 134 -17.10 -0.46 -0.18
C ALA A 134 -16.32 0.76 0.36
N VAL A 135 -16.37 0.97 1.69
CA VAL A 135 -15.64 2.07 2.34
C VAL A 135 -14.13 1.92 2.16
N LEU A 136 -13.60 0.69 2.25
CA LEU A 136 -12.18 0.43 2.06
C LEU A 136 -11.72 0.79 0.64
N GLY A 137 -12.51 0.45 -0.39
CA GLY A 137 -12.21 0.84 -1.77
C GLY A 137 -12.08 2.36 -1.94
N VAL A 138 -13.03 3.12 -1.37
CA VAL A 138 -13.01 4.58 -1.37
C VAL A 138 -11.80 5.12 -0.58
N VAL A 139 -11.57 4.61 0.62
CA VAL A 139 -10.43 5.04 1.45
C VAL A 139 -9.11 4.78 0.76
N MET A 140 -8.92 3.61 0.15
CA MET A 140 -7.68 3.25 -0.53
C MET A 140 -7.43 4.08 -1.80
N SER A 141 -8.47 4.64 -2.44
CA SER A 141 -8.30 5.58 -3.56
C SER A 141 -7.71 6.92 -3.13
N GLY A 142 -7.73 7.24 -1.82
CA GLY A 142 -7.12 8.44 -1.25
C GLY A 142 -5.65 8.62 -1.63
N SER A 143 -4.88 7.52 -1.74
CA SER A 143 -3.49 7.59 -2.20
C SER A 143 -3.36 8.11 -3.64
N GLY A 144 -4.32 7.79 -4.52
CA GLY A 144 -4.35 8.34 -5.88
C GLY A 144 -4.68 9.84 -5.88
N VAL A 145 -5.71 10.24 -5.11
CA VAL A 145 -6.09 11.66 -4.96
C VAL A 145 -4.96 12.48 -4.36
N GLY A 146 -4.31 11.96 -3.30
CA GLY A 146 -3.13 12.59 -2.70
C GLY A 146 -1.99 12.74 -3.71
N GLY A 147 -1.73 11.70 -4.52
CA GLY A 147 -0.75 11.75 -5.59
C GLY A 147 -1.05 12.84 -6.62
N MET A 148 -2.29 12.96 -7.07
CA MET A 148 -2.68 14.03 -7.98
C MET A 148 -2.38 15.42 -7.39
N ILE A 149 -2.72 15.65 -6.13
CA ILE A 149 -2.54 16.94 -5.45
C ILE A 149 -1.04 17.21 -5.24
N PHE A 150 -0.31 16.31 -4.60
CA PHE A 150 1.10 16.53 -4.26
C PHE A 150 2.01 16.55 -5.48
N ASN A 151 1.72 15.74 -6.50
CA ASN A 151 2.49 15.70 -7.74
C ASN A 151 2.29 16.95 -8.61
N LEU A 152 1.23 17.72 -8.40
CA LEU A 152 1.04 19.04 -9.01
C LEU A 152 1.74 20.16 -8.18
N ILE A 153 1.56 20.12 -6.85
CA ILE A 153 2.08 21.16 -5.96
C ILE A 153 3.62 21.13 -5.90
N ILE A 154 4.22 19.94 -5.72
CA ILE A 154 5.66 19.85 -5.45
C ILE A 154 6.52 20.28 -6.63
N PRO A 155 6.29 19.83 -7.87
CA PRO A 155 7.04 20.34 -9.02
C PRO A 155 6.86 21.84 -9.24
N ALA A 156 5.64 22.39 -8.99
CA ALA A 156 5.39 23.82 -9.06
C ALA A 156 6.22 24.61 -8.03
N VAL A 157 6.35 24.10 -6.81
CA VAL A 157 7.21 24.70 -5.78
C VAL A 157 8.69 24.57 -6.17
N MET A 158 9.09 23.42 -6.74
CA MET A 158 10.47 23.20 -7.19
C MET A 158 10.88 24.10 -8.37
N ALA A 159 9.94 24.50 -9.22
CA ALA A 159 10.20 25.44 -10.31
C ALA A 159 10.60 26.84 -9.83
N GLY A 160 10.13 27.27 -8.65
CA GLY A 160 10.43 28.58 -8.04
C GLY A 160 11.35 28.54 -6.82
N ALA A 161 11.78 27.34 -6.37
CA ALA A 161 12.56 27.17 -5.16
C ALA A 161 13.48 25.94 -5.24
N THR A 162 14.41 25.83 -4.27
CA THR A 162 15.27 24.66 -4.15
C THR A 162 14.46 23.41 -3.75
N TRP A 163 14.95 22.22 -4.13
CA TRP A 163 14.30 20.98 -3.76
C TRP A 163 14.19 20.79 -2.23
N GLN A 164 15.15 21.34 -1.45
CA GLN A 164 15.12 21.34 0.01
C GLN A 164 13.88 22.10 0.54
N LYS A 165 13.59 23.29 -0.02
CA LYS A 165 12.38 24.05 0.35
C LYS A 165 11.10 23.31 -0.03
N ALA A 166 11.06 22.69 -1.21
CA ALA A 166 9.94 21.84 -1.62
C ALA A 166 9.75 20.63 -0.69
N MET A 167 10.84 20.03 -0.20
CA MET A 167 10.79 18.95 0.78
C MET A 167 10.22 19.43 2.13
N VAL A 168 10.57 20.64 2.59
CA VAL A 168 9.98 21.23 3.79
C VAL A 168 8.47 21.43 3.62
N VAL A 169 8.03 21.94 2.45
CA VAL A 169 6.58 22.08 2.16
C VAL A 169 5.90 20.71 2.21
N LEU A 170 6.50 19.68 1.61
CA LEU A 170 5.99 18.33 1.64
C LEU A 170 5.89 17.77 3.06
N ALA A 171 6.89 18.02 3.91
CA ALA A 171 6.91 17.62 5.32
C ALA A 171 5.77 18.28 6.12
N LEU A 172 5.52 19.55 5.88
CA LEU A 172 4.42 20.29 6.53
C LEU A 172 3.04 19.80 6.02
N CYS A 173 2.89 19.55 4.72
CA CYS A 173 1.67 18.93 4.17
C CYS A 173 1.42 17.54 4.77
N TRP A 174 2.44 16.71 4.90
CA TRP A 174 2.36 15.42 5.57
C TRP A 174 1.82 15.54 6.99
N LEU A 175 2.43 16.42 7.79
CA LEU A 175 2.02 16.64 9.17
C LEU A 175 0.59 17.15 9.26
N ALA A 176 0.24 18.18 8.45
CA ALA A 176 -1.09 18.77 8.45
C ALA A 176 -2.19 17.77 8.11
N VAL A 177 -1.98 16.93 7.08
CA VAL A 177 -2.95 15.91 6.66
C VAL A 177 -3.15 14.85 7.75
N LEU A 178 -2.07 14.36 8.38
CA LEU A 178 -2.18 13.37 9.44
C LEU A 178 -2.75 13.92 10.74
N LEU A 179 -2.43 15.17 11.11
CA LEU A 179 -3.07 15.82 12.24
C LEU A 179 -4.57 16.06 12.01
N LEU A 180 -4.95 16.48 10.80
CA LEU A 180 -6.37 16.64 10.43
C LEU A 180 -7.11 15.29 10.49
N SER A 181 -6.49 14.22 10.00
CA SER A 181 -7.04 12.86 10.13
C SER A 181 -7.24 12.47 11.60
N ALA A 182 -6.24 12.71 12.45
CA ALA A 182 -6.31 12.39 13.88
C ALA A 182 -7.37 13.24 14.63
N LEU A 183 -7.58 14.49 14.21
CA LEU A 183 -8.63 15.35 14.74
C LEU A 183 -10.02 14.86 14.36
N LEU A 184 -10.21 14.39 13.12
CA LEU A 184 -11.49 13.82 12.66
C LEU A 184 -11.86 12.55 13.42
N LEU A 185 -10.90 11.73 13.85
CA LEU A 185 -11.18 10.54 14.66
C LEU A 185 -11.74 10.86 16.06
N GLY A 186 -11.50 12.07 16.59
CA GLY A 186 -11.95 12.43 17.92
C GLY A 186 -11.11 11.81 19.04
N ARG A 187 -11.55 11.95 20.30
CA ARG A 187 -10.85 11.42 21.49
C ARG A 187 -11.07 9.91 21.68
N GLU A 188 -12.26 9.42 21.33
CA GLU A 188 -12.59 8.01 21.41
C GLU A 188 -12.41 7.39 20.02
N SER A 189 -11.47 6.46 19.86
CA SER A 189 -11.35 5.71 18.61
C SER A 189 -12.57 4.79 18.46
N PRO A 190 -13.07 4.57 17.24
CA PRO A 190 -14.14 3.59 16.99
C PRO A 190 -13.82 2.20 17.54
N MET A 191 -12.54 1.91 17.73
CA MET A 191 -12.02 0.66 18.26
C MET A 191 -12.22 0.57 19.78
N GLU A 192 -12.03 1.67 20.53
CA GLU A 192 -12.29 1.72 21.98
C GLU A 192 -13.77 1.61 22.29
N GLN A 193 -14.61 2.29 21.51
CA GLN A 193 -16.07 2.20 21.67
C GLN A 193 -16.62 0.79 21.42
N ARG A 194 -16.05 0.04 20.45
CA ARG A 194 -16.47 -1.33 20.15
C ARG A 194 -15.87 -2.38 21.09
N GLN A 195 -14.69 -2.14 21.66
CA GLN A 195 -14.11 -3.05 22.67
C GLN A 195 -14.91 -3.05 23.99
N HIS A 196 -15.60 -1.94 24.30
CA HIS A 196 -16.47 -1.83 25.49
C HIS A 196 -17.91 -2.26 25.24
N ALA A 197 -18.29 -2.59 23.99
CA ALA A 197 -19.62 -3.12 23.70
C ALA A 197 -19.69 -4.61 24.05
N PRO A 198 -20.63 -5.04 24.91
CA PRO A 198 -20.78 -6.45 25.28
C PRO A 198 -21.06 -7.30 24.03
N GLY A 199 -20.19 -8.27 23.74
CA GLY A 199 -20.37 -9.25 22.66
C GLY A 199 -19.54 -9.08 21.39
N MET A 200 -18.64 -8.08 21.24
CA MET A 200 -17.92 -7.80 19.99
C MET A 200 -16.44 -8.22 19.94
N GLY A 201 -15.95 -9.00 20.84
CA GLY A 201 -14.63 -9.64 20.79
C GLY A 201 -14.63 -10.97 20.04
N LEU A 202 -15.45 -11.13 18.98
CA LEU A 202 -15.53 -12.38 18.22
C LEU A 202 -14.29 -12.53 17.31
N GLY A 203 -13.52 -13.59 17.55
CA GLY A 203 -12.38 -13.93 16.73
C GLY A 203 -11.21 -14.48 17.53
N MET A 204 -10.11 -14.71 16.82
CA MET A 204 -8.89 -15.30 17.36
C MET A 204 -8.00 -14.24 18.01
N THR A 205 -7.29 -14.65 19.05
CA THR A 205 -6.12 -13.91 19.54
C THR A 205 -4.95 -14.05 18.56
N ARG A 206 -3.95 -13.18 18.67
CA ARG A 206 -2.70 -13.28 17.90
C ARG A 206 -2.03 -14.64 18.07
N ALA A 207 -1.99 -15.16 19.30
CA ALA A 207 -1.35 -16.44 19.60
C ALA A 207 -2.10 -17.61 18.94
N GLU A 208 -3.44 -17.58 18.94
CA GLU A 208 -4.27 -18.58 18.27
C GLU A 208 -4.13 -18.49 16.75
N ALA A 209 -4.09 -17.27 16.19
CA ALA A 209 -3.90 -17.05 14.75
C ALA A 209 -2.56 -17.62 14.28
N LEU A 210 -1.47 -17.38 15.01
CA LEU A 210 -0.12 -17.90 14.68
C LEU A 210 -0.03 -19.44 14.79
N LYS A 211 -0.87 -20.07 15.60
CA LYS A 211 -0.95 -21.55 15.66
C LYS A 211 -1.81 -22.12 14.52
N SER A 212 -2.61 -21.29 13.85
CA SER A 212 -3.51 -21.74 12.79
C SER A 212 -2.79 -21.85 11.45
N PRO A 213 -2.88 -22.98 10.73
CA PRO A 213 -2.34 -23.11 9.38
C PRO A 213 -2.95 -22.11 8.39
N LYS A 214 -4.16 -21.58 8.68
CA LYS A 214 -4.82 -20.56 7.87
C LYS A 214 -4.04 -19.25 7.81
N PHE A 215 -3.29 -18.93 8.89
CA PHE A 215 -2.43 -17.75 8.91
C PHE A 215 -1.29 -17.85 7.91
N TYR A 216 -0.58 -18.96 7.88
CA TYR A 216 0.56 -19.18 6.97
C TYR A 216 0.12 -19.29 5.52
N LEU A 217 -1.02 -19.93 5.25
CA LEU A 217 -1.60 -19.99 3.91
C LEU A 217 -2.01 -18.60 3.41
N LEU A 218 -2.60 -17.77 4.30
CA LEU A 218 -2.93 -16.38 3.94
C LEU A 218 -1.68 -15.52 3.76
N ALA A 219 -0.64 -15.74 4.56
CA ALA A 219 0.66 -15.10 4.40
C ALA A 219 1.30 -15.43 3.04
N LEU A 220 1.24 -16.70 2.61
CA LEU A 220 1.71 -17.11 1.28
C LEU A 220 0.92 -16.44 0.15
N VAL A 221 -0.40 -16.34 0.29
CA VAL A 221 -1.24 -15.58 -0.67
C VAL A 221 -0.81 -14.12 -0.71
N SER A 222 -0.55 -13.49 0.45
CA SER A 222 -0.06 -12.10 0.53
C SER A 222 1.30 -11.95 -0.15
N ILE A 223 2.24 -12.85 0.10
CA ILE A 223 3.56 -12.87 -0.54
C ILE A 223 3.43 -12.99 -2.07
N ALA A 224 2.58 -13.87 -2.57
CA ALA A 224 2.37 -14.05 -4.00
C ALA A 224 1.80 -12.79 -4.67
N ILE A 225 0.82 -12.15 -4.03
CA ILE A 225 0.23 -10.90 -4.53
C ILE A 225 1.26 -9.77 -4.53
N THR A 226 2.00 -9.58 -3.45
CA THR A 226 2.98 -8.49 -3.35
C THR A 226 4.20 -8.73 -4.23
N PHE A 227 4.59 -10.00 -4.45
CA PHE A 227 5.58 -10.37 -5.46
C PHE A 227 5.13 -9.97 -6.87
N ALA A 228 3.88 -10.27 -7.23
CA ALA A 228 3.30 -9.84 -8.49
C ALA A 228 3.26 -8.29 -8.61
N CYS A 229 2.92 -7.58 -7.53
CA CYS A 229 2.95 -6.12 -7.50
C CYS A 229 4.36 -5.52 -7.71
N GLY A 230 5.42 -6.28 -7.41
CA GLY A 230 6.80 -5.86 -7.63
C GLY A 230 7.13 -5.53 -9.08
N VAL A 231 6.37 -6.05 -10.05
CA VAL A 231 6.48 -5.68 -11.47
C VAL A 231 6.36 -4.17 -11.70
N GLN A 232 5.64 -3.47 -10.83
CA GLN A 232 5.40 -2.03 -10.96
C GLN A 232 6.70 -1.22 -11.05
N GLN A 233 7.75 -1.66 -10.38
CA GLN A 233 9.06 -1.02 -10.42
C GLN A 233 9.79 -1.27 -11.75
N GLN A 234 9.45 -2.35 -12.46
CA GLN A 234 10.11 -2.77 -13.69
C GLN A 234 9.29 -2.41 -14.95
N GLN A 235 8.09 -1.87 -14.81
CA GLN A 235 7.23 -1.53 -15.94
C GLN A 235 7.89 -0.59 -16.98
N PRO A 236 8.63 0.48 -16.58
CA PRO A 236 9.28 1.33 -17.56
C PRO A 236 10.31 0.55 -18.40
N SER A 237 11.09 -0.32 -17.77
CA SER A 237 12.10 -1.14 -18.44
C SER A 237 11.46 -2.22 -19.32
N LEU A 238 10.38 -2.85 -18.86
CA LEU A 238 9.61 -3.83 -19.64
C LEU A 238 9.06 -3.20 -20.92
N LEU A 239 8.39 -2.04 -20.81
CA LEU A 239 7.81 -1.34 -21.96
C LEU A 239 8.91 -0.79 -22.89
N GLY A 240 10.03 -0.35 -22.34
CA GLY A 240 11.21 0.04 -23.10
C GLY A 240 11.81 -1.13 -23.90
N ALA A 241 11.88 -2.33 -23.30
CA ALA A 241 12.31 -3.55 -23.99
C ALA A 241 11.34 -3.97 -25.11
N TYR A 242 10.07 -3.58 -25.05
CA TYR A 242 9.08 -3.76 -26.12
C TYR A 242 9.16 -2.68 -27.21
N GLY A 243 10.08 -1.72 -27.10
CA GLY A 243 10.32 -0.67 -28.11
C GLY A 243 9.41 0.56 -27.97
N PHE A 244 8.69 0.71 -26.84
CA PHE A 244 7.87 1.91 -26.61
C PHE A 244 8.77 3.12 -26.31
N ALA A 245 8.50 4.26 -26.97
CA ALA A 245 9.17 5.52 -26.68
C ALA A 245 8.84 6.01 -25.26
N GLY A 246 9.76 6.74 -24.62
CA GLY A 246 9.63 7.20 -23.24
C GLY A 246 8.35 8.02 -22.98
N SER A 247 7.89 8.81 -23.94
CA SER A 247 6.62 9.54 -23.87
C SER A 247 5.41 8.61 -23.82
N ALA A 248 5.41 7.54 -24.63
CA ALA A 248 4.37 6.52 -24.63
C ALA A 248 4.36 5.74 -23.30
N VAL A 249 5.53 5.37 -22.80
CA VAL A 249 5.68 4.72 -21.48
C VAL A 249 5.10 5.59 -20.38
N SER A 250 5.45 6.88 -20.34
CA SER A 250 4.91 7.82 -19.35
C SER A 250 3.40 7.96 -19.43
N LEU A 251 2.83 7.98 -20.63
CA LEU A 251 1.38 8.04 -20.83
C LEU A 251 0.71 6.74 -20.33
N MET A 252 1.26 5.57 -20.68
CA MET A 252 0.74 4.26 -20.23
C MET A 252 0.72 4.15 -18.71
N LEU A 253 1.80 4.56 -18.03
CA LEU A 253 1.90 4.54 -16.58
C LEU A 253 0.93 5.55 -15.92
N SER A 254 0.72 6.71 -16.54
CA SER A 254 -0.25 7.71 -16.06
C SER A 254 -1.67 7.20 -16.14
N VAL A 255 -2.06 6.61 -17.28
CA VAL A 255 -3.38 5.98 -17.47
C VAL A 255 -3.54 4.80 -16.50
N GLN A 256 -2.52 3.98 -16.34
CA GLN A 256 -2.53 2.88 -15.37
C GLN A 256 -2.81 3.36 -13.95
N THR A 257 -2.17 4.45 -13.52
CA THR A 257 -2.36 5.02 -12.18
C THR A 257 -3.79 5.52 -11.98
N ALA A 258 -4.38 6.16 -12.99
CA ALA A 258 -5.78 6.59 -12.95
C ALA A 258 -6.74 5.39 -12.86
N VAL A 259 -6.51 4.36 -13.68
CA VAL A 259 -7.29 3.11 -13.64
C VAL A 259 -7.13 2.39 -12.31
N LEU A 260 -5.94 2.38 -11.72
CA LEU A 260 -5.69 1.80 -10.38
C LEU A 260 -6.52 2.50 -9.29
N ALA A 261 -6.58 3.83 -9.31
CA ALA A 261 -7.36 4.59 -8.34
C ALA A 261 -8.86 4.28 -8.44
N LEU A 262 -9.43 4.30 -9.64
CA LEU A 262 -10.81 3.93 -9.91
C LEU A 262 -11.08 2.45 -9.64
N GLY A 263 -10.13 1.60 -10.00
CA GLY A 263 -10.17 0.16 -9.82
C GLY A 263 -10.31 -0.25 -8.35
N LYS A 264 -9.65 0.44 -7.43
CA LYS A 264 -9.79 0.19 -5.97
C LYS A 264 -11.22 0.41 -5.49
N ILE A 265 -11.91 1.44 -6.00
CA ILE A 265 -13.32 1.69 -5.70
C ILE A 265 -14.18 0.56 -6.26
N GLY A 266 -13.97 0.20 -7.52
CA GLY A 266 -14.66 -0.91 -8.19
C GLY A 266 -14.46 -2.24 -7.45
N GLN A 267 -13.26 -2.54 -6.99
CA GLN A 267 -12.94 -3.72 -6.17
C GLN A 267 -13.75 -3.73 -4.87
N GLY A 268 -13.81 -2.61 -4.15
CA GLY A 268 -14.61 -2.51 -2.93
C GLY A 268 -16.09 -2.84 -3.16
N ILE A 269 -16.67 -2.32 -4.25
CA ILE A 269 -18.06 -2.62 -4.66
C ILE A 269 -18.20 -4.10 -5.06
N LEU A 270 -17.25 -4.62 -5.81
CA LEU A 270 -17.26 -6.02 -6.27
C LEU A 270 -17.25 -6.99 -5.07
N TYR A 271 -16.37 -6.75 -4.08
CA TYR A 271 -16.28 -7.57 -2.88
C TYR A 271 -17.55 -7.46 -2.02
N GLY A 272 -18.19 -6.28 -2.00
CA GLY A 272 -19.48 -6.10 -1.33
C GLY A 272 -20.63 -6.86 -1.98
N ARG A 273 -20.65 -6.94 -3.32
CA ARG A 273 -21.72 -7.61 -4.10
C ARG A 273 -21.52 -9.12 -4.25
N LEU A 274 -20.34 -9.56 -4.66
CA LEU A 274 -20.05 -10.97 -4.92
C LEU A 274 -19.52 -11.72 -3.69
N GLY A 275 -19.22 -10.98 -2.62
CA GLY A 275 -18.50 -11.48 -1.44
C GLY A 275 -16.99 -11.56 -1.68
N VAL A 276 -16.26 -11.54 -0.57
CA VAL A 276 -14.78 -11.52 -0.55
C VAL A 276 -14.17 -12.73 -1.27
N ARG A 277 -14.79 -13.90 -1.13
CA ARG A 277 -14.30 -15.15 -1.75
C ARG A 277 -14.37 -15.08 -3.28
N ARG A 278 -15.59 -14.88 -3.83
CA ARG A 278 -15.78 -14.89 -5.30
C ARG A 278 -15.08 -13.68 -5.93
N GLY A 279 -15.31 -12.47 -5.38
CA GLY A 279 -14.69 -11.25 -5.88
C GLY A 279 -13.17 -11.29 -5.82
N GLY A 280 -12.59 -11.82 -4.73
CA GLY A 280 -11.15 -11.97 -4.58
C GLY A 280 -10.54 -12.93 -5.60
N CYS A 281 -11.14 -14.12 -5.78
CA CYS A 281 -10.69 -15.07 -6.80
C CYS A 281 -10.78 -14.47 -8.22
N THR A 282 -11.89 -13.79 -8.55
CA THR A 282 -12.05 -13.11 -9.85
C THR A 282 -10.95 -12.09 -10.09
N MET A 283 -10.65 -11.23 -9.10
CA MET A 283 -9.60 -10.21 -9.25
C MET A 283 -8.20 -10.82 -9.39
N LEU A 284 -7.89 -11.90 -8.65
CA LEU A 284 -6.63 -12.62 -8.82
C LEU A 284 -6.49 -13.23 -10.22
N MET A 285 -7.57 -13.76 -10.79
CA MET A 285 -7.58 -14.29 -12.17
C MET A 285 -7.42 -13.17 -13.19
N VAL A 286 -8.07 -12.01 -13.00
CA VAL A 286 -7.88 -10.81 -13.84
C VAL A 286 -6.43 -10.34 -13.79
N PHE A 287 -5.81 -10.35 -12.59
CA PHE A 287 -4.41 -9.99 -12.45
C PHE A 287 -3.47 -10.98 -13.13
N ALA A 288 -3.72 -12.29 -13.02
CA ALA A 288 -2.97 -13.31 -13.74
C ALA A 288 -3.11 -13.14 -15.27
N ALA A 289 -4.32 -12.88 -15.76
CA ALA A 289 -4.58 -12.63 -17.18
C ALA A 289 -3.81 -11.41 -17.71
N ALA A 290 -3.66 -10.35 -16.90
CA ALA A 290 -2.89 -9.17 -17.28
C ALA A 290 -1.43 -9.51 -17.60
N PHE A 291 -0.80 -10.39 -16.81
CA PHE A 291 0.57 -10.84 -17.07
C PHE A 291 0.68 -11.68 -18.35
N LEU A 292 -0.32 -12.54 -18.61
CA LEU A 292 -0.34 -13.34 -19.83
C LEU A 292 -0.54 -12.47 -21.09
N ILE A 293 -1.36 -11.43 -20.99
CA ILE A 293 -1.57 -10.48 -22.09
C ILE A 293 -0.28 -9.68 -22.36
N LEU A 294 0.48 -9.32 -21.32
CA LEU A 294 1.76 -8.62 -21.46
C LEU A 294 2.87 -9.47 -22.11
N LEU A 295 2.68 -10.77 -22.30
CA LEU A 295 3.59 -11.58 -23.11
C LEU A 295 3.57 -11.20 -24.60
N VAL A 296 2.50 -10.56 -25.04
CA VAL A 296 2.34 -10.06 -26.42
C VAL A 296 2.57 -8.55 -26.43
N PRO A 297 3.69 -8.04 -27.00
CA PRO A 297 4.01 -6.60 -26.99
C PRO A 297 2.89 -5.71 -27.55
N ASP A 298 2.19 -6.15 -28.61
CA ASP A 298 1.08 -5.41 -29.24
C ASP A 298 -0.12 -5.21 -28.31
N LEU A 299 -0.26 -6.08 -27.30
CA LEU A 299 -1.33 -6.02 -26.31
C LEU A 299 -0.90 -5.32 -25.01
N SER A 300 0.20 -4.57 -25.02
CA SER A 300 0.70 -3.89 -23.82
C SER A 300 -0.30 -2.91 -23.22
N TRP A 301 -1.05 -2.16 -24.03
CA TRP A 301 -2.10 -1.25 -23.54
C TRP A 301 -3.19 -1.96 -22.73
N PRO A 302 -3.93 -2.94 -23.27
CA PRO A 302 -4.92 -3.66 -22.48
C PRO A 302 -4.30 -4.42 -21.31
N GLY A 303 -3.08 -4.96 -21.45
CA GLY A 303 -2.34 -5.60 -20.38
C GLY A 303 -2.08 -4.66 -19.21
N MET A 304 -1.63 -3.44 -19.46
CA MET A 304 -1.39 -2.41 -18.43
C MET A 304 -2.67 -1.95 -17.73
N ILE A 305 -3.78 -1.83 -18.46
CA ILE A 305 -5.09 -1.49 -17.88
C ILE A 305 -5.58 -2.60 -16.95
N LEU A 306 -5.52 -3.85 -17.38
CA LEU A 306 -5.90 -4.99 -16.53
C LEU A 306 -4.96 -5.15 -15.33
N MET A 307 -3.66 -4.90 -15.52
CA MET A 307 -2.68 -4.91 -14.44
C MET A 307 -3.00 -3.87 -13.37
N ALA A 308 -3.46 -2.67 -13.76
CA ALA A 308 -3.89 -1.64 -12.81
C ALA A 308 -4.99 -2.15 -11.87
N LEU A 309 -5.94 -2.92 -12.40
CA LEU A 309 -6.98 -3.55 -11.58
C LEU A 309 -6.40 -4.57 -10.59
N GLY A 310 -5.34 -5.28 -10.99
CA GLY A 310 -4.65 -6.26 -10.13
C GLY A 310 -3.84 -5.63 -8.99
N LEU A 311 -3.13 -4.54 -9.27
CA LEU A 311 -2.22 -3.88 -8.30
C LEU A 311 -2.94 -3.40 -7.03
N GLY A 312 -4.25 -3.12 -7.10
CA GLY A 312 -5.07 -2.74 -5.94
C GLY A 312 -5.39 -3.86 -4.96
N ILE A 313 -5.26 -5.13 -5.36
CA ILE A 313 -5.77 -6.30 -4.63
C ILE A 313 -5.19 -6.39 -3.22
N ASN A 314 -3.88 -6.18 -3.05
CA ASN A 314 -3.24 -6.31 -1.75
C ASN A 314 -3.84 -5.36 -0.70
N THR A 315 -4.17 -4.15 -1.11
CA THR A 315 -4.69 -3.12 -0.19
C THR A 315 -6.19 -3.19 0.04
N THR A 316 -6.95 -3.80 -0.87
CA THR A 316 -8.41 -3.86 -0.81
C THR A 316 -8.94 -5.22 -0.35
N LEU A 317 -8.35 -6.33 -0.83
CA LEU A 317 -8.82 -7.69 -0.55
C LEU A 317 -8.26 -8.24 0.76
N MET A 318 -6.95 -8.13 0.97
CA MET A 318 -6.26 -8.80 2.08
C MET A 318 -6.77 -8.39 3.47
N PRO A 319 -7.08 -7.09 3.74
CA PRO A 319 -7.68 -6.69 5.01
C PRO A 319 -9.05 -7.33 5.27
N LEU A 320 -9.86 -7.49 4.22
CA LEU A 320 -11.19 -8.10 4.31
C LEU A 320 -11.08 -9.60 4.60
N VAL A 321 -10.16 -10.28 3.93
CA VAL A 321 -9.88 -11.71 4.15
C VAL A 321 -9.38 -11.96 5.56
N ALA A 322 -8.42 -11.14 6.03
CA ALA A 322 -7.87 -11.25 7.37
C ALA A 322 -8.98 -11.11 8.43
N ARG A 323 -9.85 -10.10 8.28
CA ARG A 323 -11.00 -9.91 9.18
C ARG A 323 -11.98 -11.07 9.12
N GLN A 324 -12.27 -11.61 7.95
CA GLN A 324 -13.21 -12.72 7.78
C GLN A 324 -12.68 -14.02 8.40
N LEU A 325 -11.37 -14.28 8.34
CA LEU A 325 -10.75 -15.50 8.86
C LEU A 325 -10.50 -15.43 10.37
N PHE A 326 -9.99 -14.31 10.86
CA PHE A 326 -9.50 -14.17 12.24
C PHE A 326 -10.41 -13.34 13.15
N GLY A 327 -11.41 -12.66 12.58
CA GLY A 327 -12.33 -11.80 13.33
C GLY A 327 -11.75 -10.44 13.68
N THR A 328 -12.30 -9.80 14.71
CA THR A 328 -11.99 -8.41 15.10
C THR A 328 -11.24 -8.29 16.44
N ARG A 329 -11.13 -9.38 17.23
CA ARG A 329 -10.61 -9.38 18.60
C ARG A 329 -9.19 -8.77 18.69
N GLU A 330 -8.23 -9.30 17.94
CA GLU A 330 -6.86 -8.78 17.85
C GLU A 330 -6.47 -8.50 16.38
N TYR A 331 -7.43 -7.97 15.60
CA TYR A 331 -7.26 -7.74 14.18
C TYR A 331 -6.00 -6.94 13.84
N ALA A 332 -5.75 -5.84 14.56
CA ALA A 332 -4.62 -4.95 14.27
C ALA A 332 -3.26 -5.65 14.43
N ALA A 333 -3.13 -6.50 15.47
CA ALA A 333 -1.91 -7.26 15.71
C ALA A 333 -1.70 -8.35 14.64
N ILE A 334 -2.78 -9.06 14.26
CA ILE A 334 -2.74 -10.09 13.21
C ILE A 334 -2.47 -9.44 11.85
N TRP A 335 -3.12 -8.31 11.56
CA TRP A 335 -2.91 -7.56 10.33
C TRP A 335 -1.47 -7.08 10.18
N GLY A 336 -0.86 -6.53 11.25
CA GLY A 336 0.54 -6.12 11.25
C GLY A 336 1.50 -7.25 10.87
N LEU A 337 1.26 -8.47 11.35
CA LEU A 337 2.04 -9.66 10.97
C LEU A 337 1.84 -10.05 9.51
N LEU A 338 0.60 -9.99 9.00
CA LEU A 338 0.31 -10.30 7.60
C LEU A 338 0.95 -9.30 6.63
N VAL A 339 0.95 -8.00 6.99
CA VAL A 339 1.64 -6.96 6.20
C VAL A 339 3.14 -7.21 6.18
N THR A 340 3.74 -7.60 7.32
CA THR A 340 5.15 -8.00 7.37
C THR A 340 5.45 -9.18 6.44
N ALA A 341 4.63 -10.22 6.49
CA ALA A 341 4.76 -11.36 5.58
C ALA A 341 4.66 -10.92 4.11
N GLY A 342 3.69 -10.06 3.79
CA GLY A 342 3.56 -9.49 2.44
C GLY A 342 4.80 -8.72 2.00
N SER A 343 5.46 -7.96 2.89
CA SER A 343 6.67 -7.22 2.54
C SER A 343 7.80 -8.10 2.01
N ILE A 344 7.85 -9.38 2.41
CA ILE A 344 8.81 -10.36 1.88
C ILE A 344 8.66 -10.51 0.37
N GLY A 345 7.41 -10.58 -0.12
CA GLY A 345 7.15 -10.67 -1.55
C GLY A 345 7.72 -9.48 -2.34
N THR A 346 7.54 -8.26 -1.84
CA THR A 346 8.08 -7.05 -2.47
C THR A 346 9.61 -7.00 -2.41
N ILE A 347 10.21 -7.38 -1.25
CA ILE A 347 11.67 -7.38 -1.07
C ILE A 347 12.33 -8.35 -2.05
N VAL A 348 11.73 -9.52 -2.26
CA VAL A 348 12.25 -10.56 -3.15
C VAL A 348 11.97 -10.23 -4.62
N ALA A 349 10.83 -9.60 -4.92
CA ALA A 349 10.41 -9.30 -6.28
C ALA A 349 11.43 -8.42 -7.04
N ASN A 350 11.85 -7.31 -6.45
CA ASN A 350 12.68 -6.33 -7.15
C ASN A 350 14.00 -6.91 -7.69
N PRO A 351 14.83 -7.61 -6.89
CA PRO A 351 16.04 -8.23 -7.40
C PRO A 351 15.77 -9.39 -8.36
N LEU A 352 14.68 -10.15 -8.15
CA LEU A 352 14.35 -11.24 -9.06
C LEU A 352 13.93 -10.75 -10.44
N TRP A 353 13.09 -9.74 -10.54
CA TRP A 353 12.69 -9.17 -11.82
C TRP A 353 13.89 -8.62 -12.60
N GLY A 354 14.79 -7.87 -11.95
CA GLY A 354 16.02 -7.37 -12.55
C GLY A 354 16.97 -8.50 -12.93
N GLY A 355 17.23 -9.44 -12.02
CA GLY A 355 18.13 -10.57 -12.23
C GLY A 355 17.68 -11.52 -13.34
N VAL A 356 16.37 -11.76 -13.48
CA VAL A 356 15.84 -12.53 -14.62
C VAL A 356 16.17 -11.86 -15.94
N PHE A 357 15.99 -10.54 -16.03
CA PHE A 357 16.33 -9.80 -17.24
C PHE A 357 17.83 -9.80 -17.51
N ASP A 358 18.66 -9.61 -16.48
CA ASP A 358 20.12 -9.59 -16.62
C ASP A 358 20.67 -10.93 -17.14
N VAL A 359 20.07 -12.05 -16.74
CA VAL A 359 20.49 -13.41 -17.14
C VAL A 359 19.90 -13.82 -18.48
N THR A 360 18.63 -13.48 -18.75
CA THR A 360 17.90 -14.01 -19.92
C THR A 360 17.72 -13.02 -21.05
N GLY A 361 17.99 -11.71 -20.80
CA GLY A 361 17.69 -10.63 -21.74
C GLY A 361 16.19 -10.38 -21.93
N SER A 362 15.32 -11.02 -21.14
CA SER A 362 13.86 -10.96 -21.30
C SER A 362 13.12 -11.02 -19.96
N TYR A 363 11.97 -10.35 -19.89
CA TYR A 363 11.04 -10.48 -18.76
C TYR A 363 10.09 -11.67 -18.90
N THR A 364 10.09 -12.40 -20.03
CA THR A 364 9.16 -13.50 -20.34
C THR A 364 9.11 -14.58 -19.25
N PRO A 365 10.24 -15.06 -18.68
CA PRO A 365 10.17 -16.10 -17.63
C PRO A 365 9.42 -15.60 -16.37
N ALA A 366 9.63 -14.33 -15.99
CA ALA A 366 8.94 -13.75 -14.84
C ALA A 366 7.44 -13.51 -15.13
N LEU A 367 7.11 -13.07 -16.37
CA LEU A 367 5.72 -12.89 -16.82
C LEU A 367 4.93 -14.21 -16.85
N ILE A 368 5.59 -15.36 -17.03
CA ILE A 368 4.97 -16.70 -16.98
C ILE A 368 4.87 -17.21 -15.54
N LEU A 369 5.88 -16.98 -14.71
CA LEU A 369 5.90 -17.44 -13.32
C LEU A 369 4.79 -16.80 -12.49
N VAL A 370 4.58 -15.49 -12.63
CA VAL A 370 3.63 -14.74 -11.80
C VAL A 370 2.18 -15.23 -11.95
N PRO A 371 1.62 -15.43 -13.15
CA PRO A 371 0.28 -16.02 -13.29
C PRO A 371 0.11 -17.36 -12.56
N VAL A 372 1.12 -18.23 -12.59
CA VAL A 372 1.07 -19.51 -11.87
C VAL A 372 0.94 -19.27 -10.37
N LEU A 373 1.73 -18.35 -9.81
CA LEU A 373 1.64 -17.99 -8.39
C LEU A 373 0.28 -17.37 -8.04
N LEU A 374 -0.27 -16.50 -8.90
CA LEU A 374 -1.57 -15.86 -8.67
C LEU A 374 -2.73 -16.87 -8.77
N ILE A 375 -2.68 -17.84 -9.70
CA ILE A 375 -3.67 -18.92 -9.80
C ILE A 375 -3.61 -19.81 -8.55
N ALA A 376 -2.42 -20.18 -8.10
CA ALA A 376 -2.24 -20.92 -6.85
C ALA A 376 -2.76 -20.13 -5.64
N ALA A 377 -2.52 -18.81 -5.59
CA ALA A 377 -3.06 -17.92 -4.57
C ALA A 377 -4.60 -17.87 -4.61
N ALA A 378 -5.22 -17.79 -5.81
CA ALA A 378 -6.66 -17.82 -5.98
C ALA A 378 -7.27 -19.15 -5.51
N TRP A 379 -6.65 -20.26 -5.83
CA TRP A 379 -7.08 -21.60 -5.37
C TRP A 379 -6.98 -21.73 -3.85
N THR A 380 -5.87 -21.30 -3.26
CA THR A 380 -5.66 -21.28 -1.79
C THR A 380 -6.70 -20.42 -1.10
N LEU A 381 -6.94 -19.20 -1.61
CA LEU A 381 -7.94 -18.28 -1.09
C LEU A 381 -9.34 -18.89 -1.15
N ASN A 382 -9.67 -19.52 -2.28
CA ASN A 382 -10.96 -20.20 -2.48
C ASN A 382 -11.18 -21.32 -1.45
N ARG A 383 -10.16 -22.11 -1.14
CA ARG A 383 -10.21 -23.17 -0.10
C ARG A 383 -10.36 -22.57 1.30
N LEU A 384 -9.51 -21.59 1.65
CA LEU A 384 -9.54 -20.93 2.97
C LEU A 384 -10.91 -20.35 3.32
N LEU A 385 -11.61 -19.77 2.33
CA LEU A 385 -12.89 -19.13 2.54
C LEU A 385 -14.10 -20.08 2.30
N LYS A 386 -13.87 -21.31 1.80
CA LYS A 386 -14.92 -22.32 1.63
C LYS A 386 -15.25 -23.05 2.95
N GLU A 387 -14.26 -23.25 3.82
CA GLU A 387 -14.37 -24.00 5.06
C GLU A 387 -15.21 -23.35 6.18
N LYS A 388 -15.82 -22.19 5.91
CA LYS A 388 -16.68 -21.46 6.86
C LYS A 388 -18.19 -21.57 6.54
N ARG A 389 -18.65 -22.75 6.07
CA ARG A 389 -20.09 -23.08 6.05
C ARG A 389 -20.44 -24.07 7.12
#